data_df179c3911911c5b01f9fe1a2893754c
#
_entry.id   df179c3911911c5b01f9fe1a2893754c
#
_cell.length_a   1.000
_cell.length_b   1.000
_cell.length_c   1.000
_cell.angle_alpha   90.00
_cell.angle_beta   90.00
_cell.angle_gamma   90.00
#
_symmetry.space_group_name_H-M   'P 1'
#
loop_
_entity.id
_entity.type
_entity.pdbx_description
1 polymer ?
#
loop_
_entity_poly.entity_id
_entity_poly.type
_entity_poly.pdbx_seq_one_letter_code
_entity_poly.pdbx_strand_id
1 'polypeptide(L)'
;MSQTQTRRSSQVDLLHGPILKSLLLFALPIMASRVFQQIYNTMDTLIVGYTLGDSSIAAMGACSSIYEMMTGFTFGVGNGLAIVTARCFGRQETDRMKKSVASCIVIGVAVTLVVTILATIFMHPLLRLLKTPAEILEESYSYISILSIFLFVMFAYNLCSGLLRAIGNSFMPLVFLIFSSLVNIVLDLLFIRTFGMGVRGAAIATVIAQGISVVLCLIYIVTKAKILLPEKRHFALDRGLYADLLAQGFSMGFMSSIIYVGSIVLQPGINSLGYETIAGHTAARKLFSFSMMPLSSMAQAVNTYVAQNRGADNWERVRKGIRYAYIFCFSVTACLIVIVTPLAPTMVHLISSSSDPTVLGNGARYLRVAIPFFFALGLVNCSRLALQALGEKILPLLSSFIELFGKIIFAMVFIPRYHYSAVIWCEPIIWCFMAAELVISLYRNPYMRKGKTGN
;
A
#
# COMPACT_ATOMS: atom_id res chain seq x y z
N MET A 1 20.15 34.66 12.48
CA MET A 1 19.12 34.50 13.50
C MET A 1 18.61 33.08 13.43
N SER A 2 19.07 32.24 14.35
CA SER A 2 18.66 30.82 14.46
C SER A 2 17.21 30.77 14.93
N GLN A 3 16.28 30.46 14.02
CA GLN A 3 14.95 30.04 14.41
C GLN A 3 15.03 28.63 14.95
N THR A 4 15.13 28.51 16.26
CA THR A 4 14.87 27.30 17.02
C THR A 4 13.42 26.90 16.75
N GLN A 5 13.19 26.11 15.69
CA GLN A 5 11.91 25.43 15.51
C GLN A 5 11.74 24.50 16.71
N THR A 6 10.85 24.86 17.60
CA THR A 6 10.36 23.99 18.67
C THR A 6 9.93 22.67 18.03
N ARG A 7 10.74 21.61 18.20
CA ARG A 7 10.45 20.24 17.74
C ARG A 7 9.08 19.83 18.28
N ARG A 8 8.09 19.73 17.41
CA ARG A 8 6.77 19.20 17.78
C ARG A 8 6.95 17.72 18.09
N SER A 9 6.46 17.26 19.22
CA SER A 9 6.67 15.91 19.79
C SER A 9 6.31 14.72 18.90
N SER A 10 5.62 14.94 17.76
CA SER A 10 5.17 13.90 16.83
C SER A 10 5.91 13.86 15.48
N GLN A 11 6.91 14.72 15.26
CA GLN A 11 7.69 14.76 14.01
C GLN A 11 9.05 14.10 14.19
N VAL A 12 9.41 13.19 13.27
CA VAL A 12 10.73 12.57 13.20
C VAL A 12 11.63 13.41 12.28
N ASP A 13 12.82 13.77 12.77
CA ASP A 13 13.82 14.46 11.96
C ASP A 13 14.54 13.47 11.04
N LEU A 14 14.12 13.44 9.77
CA LEU A 14 14.71 12.61 8.74
C LEU A 14 15.93 13.25 8.06
N LEU A 15 16.14 14.56 8.26
CA LEU A 15 17.24 15.31 7.63
C LEU A 15 18.51 15.32 8.48
N HIS A 16 18.40 15.49 9.81
CA HIS A 16 19.56 15.67 10.68
C HIS A 16 19.70 14.58 11.75
N GLY A 17 18.62 13.86 12.08
CA GLY A 17 18.62 12.82 13.10
C GLY A 17 19.50 11.61 12.76
N PRO A 18 19.83 10.75 13.75
CA PRO A 18 20.52 9.48 13.53
C PRO A 18 19.73 8.60 12.54
N ILE A 19 20.34 8.19 11.43
CA ILE A 19 19.66 7.62 10.26
C ILE A 19 18.79 6.41 10.63
N LEU A 20 19.39 5.38 11.23
CA LEU A 20 18.67 4.15 11.57
C LEU A 20 17.54 4.40 12.56
N LYS A 21 17.81 5.19 13.62
CA LYS A 21 16.80 5.54 14.62
C LYS A 21 15.63 6.31 13.99
N SER A 22 15.93 7.29 13.12
CA SER A 22 14.90 8.07 12.44
C SER A 22 14.06 7.20 11.51
N LEU A 23 14.67 6.28 10.74
CA LEU A 23 13.95 5.34 9.88
C LEU A 23 13.04 4.41 10.70
N LEU A 24 13.53 3.84 11.80
CA LEU A 24 12.75 2.95 12.66
C LEU A 24 11.58 3.69 13.33
N LEU A 25 11.84 4.85 13.94
CA LEU A 25 10.79 5.66 14.58
C LEU A 25 9.73 6.13 13.58
N PHE A 26 10.10 6.33 12.32
CA PHE A 26 9.18 6.72 11.27
C PHE A 26 8.42 5.52 10.67
N ALA A 27 9.08 4.36 10.52
CA ALA A 27 8.48 3.14 10.01
C ALA A 27 7.51 2.47 11.00
N LEU A 28 7.77 2.55 12.30
CA LEU A 28 6.96 1.88 13.33
C LEU A 28 5.48 2.32 13.33
N PRO A 29 5.13 3.63 13.29
CA PRO A 29 3.73 4.03 13.16
C PRO A 29 3.09 3.60 11.82
N ILE A 30 3.86 3.54 10.73
CA ILE A 30 3.38 3.05 9.43
C ILE A 30 3.04 1.56 9.53
N MET A 31 3.89 0.77 10.18
CA MET A 31 3.64 -0.65 10.42
C MET A 31 2.42 -0.87 11.30
N ALA A 32 2.31 -0.12 12.41
CA ALA A 32 1.14 -0.15 13.27
C ALA A 32 -0.14 0.20 12.51
N SER A 33 -0.12 1.22 11.64
CA SER A 33 -1.26 1.58 10.78
C SER A 33 -1.70 0.41 9.89
N ARG A 34 -0.76 -0.34 9.32
CA ARG A 34 -1.08 -1.51 8.48
C ARG A 34 -1.70 -2.65 9.29
N VAL A 35 -1.19 -2.90 10.50
CA VAL A 35 -1.77 -3.90 11.42
C VAL A 35 -3.19 -3.50 11.81
N PHE A 36 -3.41 -2.26 12.23
CA PHE A 36 -4.76 -1.77 12.57
C PHE A 36 -5.71 -1.81 11.38
N GLN A 37 -5.24 -1.47 10.18
CA GLN A 37 -6.05 -1.56 8.97
C GLN A 37 -6.43 -3.01 8.65
N GLN A 38 -5.54 -3.97 8.86
CA GLN A 38 -5.84 -5.40 8.67
C GLN A 38 -6.85 -5.90 9.71
N ILE A 39 -6.72 -5.49 10.97
CA ILE A 39 -7.67 -5.83 12.04
C ILE A 39 -9.05 -5.26 11.70
N TYR A 40 -9.11 -4.00 11.31
CA TYR A 40 -10.32 -3.32 10.89
C TYR A 40 -11.03 -4.06 9.74
N ASN A 41 -10.33 -4.38 8.64
CA ASN A 41 -10.90 -5.11 7.51
C ASN A 41 -11.43 -6.50 7.93
N THR A 42 -10.75 -7.15 8.86
CA THR A 42 -11.18 -8.45 9.39
C THR A 42 -12.45 -8.30 10.25
N MET A 43 -12.51 -7.27 11.10
CA MET A 43 -13.69 -7.01 11.94
C MET A 43 -14.93 -6.65 11.12
N ASP A 44 -14.76 -5.85 10.07
CA ASP A 44 -15.83 -5.51 9.12
C ASP A 44 -16.42 -6.77 8.48
N THR A 45 -15.57 -7.67 7.97
CA THR A 45 -15.98 -8.96 7.40
C THR A 45 -16.68 -9.85 8.45
N LEU A 46 -16.17 -9.89 9.68
CA LEU A 46 -16.77 -10.67 10.76
C LEU A 46 -18.15 -10.14 11.16
N ILE A 47 -18.30 -8.82 11.29
CA ILE A 47 -19.60 -8.20 11.63
C ILE A 47 -20.64 -8.51 10.56
N VAL A 48 -20.27 -8.38 9.28
CA VAL A 48 -21.17 -8.73 8.16
C VAL A 48 -21.52 -10.21 8.21
N GLY A 49 -20.55 -11.10 8.41
CA GLY A 49 -20.80 -12.54 8.46
C GLY A 49 -21.72 -12.98 9.58
N TYR A 50 -21.49 -12.48 10.79
CA TYR A 50 -22.33 -12.83 11.95
C TYR A 50 -23.74 -12.22 11.89
N THR A 51 -23.93 -11.12 11.17
CA THR A 51 -25.22 -10.40 11.14
C THR A 51 -26.05 -10.69 9.91
N LEU A 52 -25.41 -10.84 8.75
CA LEU A 52 -26.08 -10.99 7.45
C LEU A 52 -25.92 -12.41 6.84
N GLY A 53 -24.92 -13.17 7.30
CA GLY A 53 -24.65 -14.53 6.84
C GLY A 53 -23.69 -14.63 5.65
N ASP A 54 -23.52 -15.86 5.15
CA ASP A 54 -22.48 -16.23 4.17
C ASP A 54 -22.71 -15.59 2.79
N SER A 55 -23.97 -15.35 2.40
CA SER A 55 -24.29 -14.71 1.11
C SER A 55 -23.70 -13.29 1.02
N SER A 56 -23.82 -12.51 2.09
CA SER A 56 -23.30 -11.15 2.15
C SER A 56 -21.77 -11.10 2.18
N ILE A 57 -21.13 -12.07 2.86
CA ILE A 57 -19.67 -12.25 2.77
C ILE A 57 -19.26 -12.56 1.33
N ALA A 58 -19.98 -13.45 0.65
CA ALA A 58 -19.71 -13.79 -0.74
C ALA A 58 -19.90 -12.57 -1.66
N ALA A 59 -20.90 -11.72 -1.42
CA ALA A 59 -21.12 -10.49 -2.16
C ALA A 59 -19.95 -9.49 -2.00
N MET A 60 -19.47 -9.27 -0.77
CA MET A 60 -18.30 -8.45 -0.52
C MET A 60 -17.03 -9.06 -1.15
N GLY A 61 -16.89 -10.37 -1.05
CA GLY A 61 -15.78 -11.12 -1.63
C GLY A 61 -15.71 -10.99 -3.16
N ALA A 62 -16.85 -11.04 -3.85
CA ALA A 62 -16.95 -10.86 -5.30
C ALA A 62 -16.44 -9.47 -5.75
N CYS A 63 -16.55 -8.45 -4.89
CA CYS A 63 -16.10 -7.09 -5.16
C CYS A 63 -14.64 -6.84 -4.74
N SER A 64 -14.02 -7.72 -3.96
CA SER A 64 -12.74 -7.46 -3.28
C SER A 64 -11.62 -7.07 -4.27
N SER A 65 -11.47 -7.80 -5.37
CA SER A 65 -10.43 -7.54 -6.36
C SER A 65 -10.60 -6.17 -7.05
N ILE A 66 -11.84 -5.76 -7.34
CA ILE A 66 -12.13 -4.45 -7.92
C ILE A 66 -11.82 -3.37 -6.90
N TYR A 67 -12.26 -3.56 -5.67
CA TYR A 67 -12.03 -2.62 -4.57
C TYR A 67 -10.52 -2.45 -4.29
N GLU A 68 -9.77 -3.54 -4.21
CA GLU A 68 -8.32 -3.52 -4.01
C GLU A 68 -7.59 -2.82 -5.16
N MET A 69 -8.01 -3.03 -6.40
CA MET A 69 -7.43 -2.34 -7.56
C MET A 69 -7.68 -0.83 -7.48
N MET A 70 -8.91 -0.39 -7.17
CA MET A 70 -9.27 1.03 -7.06
C MET A 70 -8.55 1.69 -5.89
N THR A 71 -8.53 1.04 -4.72
CA THR A 71 -7.86 1.55 -3.53
C THR A 71 -6.35 1.58 -3.69
N GLY A 72 -5.78 0.55 -4.31
CA GLY A 72 -4.36 0.49 -4.65
C GLY A 72 -3.95 1.60 -5.61
N PHE A 73 -4.76 1.88 -6.64
CA PHE A 73 -4.52 2.99 -7.55
C PHE A 73 -4.53 4.34 -6.82
N THR A 74 -5.57 4.61 -6.04
CA THR A 74 -5.70 5.88 -5.30
C THR A 74 -4.61 6.04 -4.24
N PHE A 75 -4.25 4.96 -3.54
CA PHE A 75 -3.12 4.94 -2.61
C PHE A 75 -1.79 5.24 -3.33
N GLY A 76 -1.56 4.62 -4.48
CA GLY A 76 -0.38 4.86 -5.31
C GLY A 76 -0.28 6.31 -5.77
N VAL A 77 -1.37 6.85 -6.35
CA VAL A 77 -1.42 8.25 -6.80
C VAL A 77 -1.16 9.19 -5.62
N GLY A 78 -1.87 9.02 -4.50
CA GLY A 78 -1.71 9.88 -3.32
C GLY A 78 -0.29 9.89 -2.76
N ASN A 79 0.36 8.72 -2.67
CA ASN A 79 1.76 8.64 -2.24
C ASN A 79 2.72 9.25 -3.27
N GLY A 80 2.49 9.03 -4.57
CA GLY A 80 3.30 9.63 -5.63
C GLY A 80 3.29 11.16 -5.59
N LEU A 81 2.11 11.75 -5.37
CA LEU A 81 1.97 13.19 -5.18
C LEU A 81 2.73 13.68 -3.94
N ALA A 82 2.62 12.95 -2.82
CA ALA A 82 3.27 13.29 -1.57
C ALA A 82 4.82 13.26 -1.65
N ILE A 83 5.41 12.43 -2.52
CA ILE A 83 6.86 12.39 -2.74
C ILE A 83 7.39 13.74 -3.25
N VAL A 84 6.68 14.38 -4.17
CA VAL A 84 7.08 15.68 -4.71
C VAL A 84 7.07 16.73 -3.59
N THR A 85 6.03 16.71 -2.76
CA THR A 85 5.94 17.58 -1.57
C THR A 85 7.07 17.31 -0.57
N ALA A 86 7.44 16.04 -0.35
CA ALA A 86 8.55 15.68 0.53
C ALA A 86 9.91 16.19 0.01
N ARG A 87 10.10 16.19 -1.32
CA ARG A 87 11.29 16.81 -1.95
C ARG A 87 11.35 18.32 -1.74
N CYS A 88 10.21 19.01 -1.89
CA CYS A 88 10.12 20.45 -1.62
C CYS A 88 10.39 20.77 -0.13
N PHE A 89 9.87 19.92 0.77
CA PHE A 89 10.15 20.05 2.20
C PHE A 89 11.65 19.91 2.50
N GLY A 90 12.31 18.91 1.91
CA GLY A 90 13.76 18.72 2.05
C GLY A 90 14.59 19.92 1.57
N ARG A 91 14.16 20.60 0.50
CA ARG A 91 14.78 21.83 -0.01
C ARG A 91 14.51 23.06 0.85
N GLN A 92 13.62 22.95 1.84
CA GLN A 92 13.12 24.09 2.63
C GLN A 92 12.42 25.18 1.80
N GLU A 93 11.96 24.84 0.59
CA GLU A 93 11.21 25.74 -0.31
C GLU A 93 9.72 25.74 0.08
N THR A 94 9.36 26.49 1.13
CA THR A 94 7.99 26.50 1.68
C THR A 94 6.95 26.94 0.65
N ASP A 95 7.23 27.95 -0.17
CA ASP A 95 6.28 28.43 -1.20
C ASP A 95 6.03 27.35 -2.27
N ARG A 96 7.08 26.71 -2.76
CA ARG A 96 6.99 25.63 -3.74
C ARG A 96 6.30 24.40 -3.16
N MET A 97 6.51 24.11 -1.87
CA MET A 97 5.82 23.02 -1.16
C MET A 97 4.32 23.31 -1.08
N LYS A 98 3.90 24.53 -0.72
CA LYS A 98 2.48 24.94 -0.71
C LYS A 98 1.85 24.88 -2.10
N LYS A 99 2.57 25.26 -3.16
CA LYS A 99 2.14 25.05 -4.55
C LYS A 99 1.97 23.58 -4.88
N SER A 100 2.91 22.73 -4.45
CA SER A 100 2.78 21.28 -4.60
C SER A 100 1.52 20.75 -3.93
N VAL A 101 1.22 21.16 -2.69
CA VAL A 101 -0.01 20.75 -1.98
C VAL A 101 -1.27 21.23 -2.72
N ALA A 102 -1.32 22.49 -3.17
CA ALA A 102 -2.43 23.01 -3.96
C ALA A 102 -2.65 22.19 -5.25
N SER A 103 -1.57 21.91 -5.97
CA SER A 103 -1.61 21.09 -7.19
C SER A 103 -2.05 19.64 -6.89
N CYS A 104 -1.62 19.06 -5.75
CA CYS A 104 -2.08 17.74 -5.30
C CYS A 104 -3.59 17.70 -5.09
N ILE A 105 -4.18 18.76 -4.52
CA ILE A 105 -5.64 18.85 -4.32
C ILE A 105 -6.35 18.87 -5.67
N VAL A 106 -5.90 19.72 -6.61
CA VAL A 106 -6.51 19.83 -7.95
C VAL A 106 -6.42 18.51 -8.72
N ILE A 107 -5.23 17.90 -8.75
CA ILE A 107 -5.01 16.61 -9.41
C ILE A 107 -5.86 15.53 -8.74
N GLY A 108 -5.92 15.52 -7.41
CA GLY A 108 -6.71 14.55 -6.65
C GLY A 108 -8.18 14.61 -6.96
N VAL A 109 -8.76 15.82 -7.00
CA VAL A 109 -10.17 16.02 -7.40
C VAL A 109 -10.39 15.55 -8.84
N ALA A 110 -9.52 15.90 -9.77
CA ALA A 110 -9.67 15.48 -11.16
C ALA A 110 -9.57 13.96 -11.33
N VAL A 111 -8.55 13.34 -10.72
CA VAL A 111 -8.36 11.87 -10.80
C VAL A 111 -9.52 11.12 -10.16
N THR A 112 -9.95 11.51 -8.97
CA THR A 112 -11.06 10.83 -8.29
C THR A 112 -12.38 11.00 -9.03
N LEU A 113 -12.63 12.17 -9.61
CA LEU A 113 -13.81 12.40 -10.44
C LEU A 113 -13.83 11.46 -11.65
N VAL A 114 -12.71 11.37 -12.39
CA VAL A 114 -12.60 10.48 -13.54
C VAL A 114 -12.79 9.03 -13.15
N VAL A 115 -12.10 8.56 -12.08
CA VAL A 115 -12.22 7.17 -11.62
C VAL A 115 -13.63 6.85 -11.14
N THR A 116 -14.29 7.79 -10.42
CA THR A 116 -15.68 7.62 -9.97
C THR A 116 -16.64 7.52 -11.16
N ILE A 117 -16.50 8.38 -12.18
CA ILE A 117 -17.33 8.32 -13.38
C ILE A 117 -17.15 6.98 -14.10
N LEU A 118 -15.90 6.56 -14.33
CA LEU A 118 -15.60 5.27 -14.95
C LEU A 118 -16.17 4.11 -14.14
N ALA A 119 -15.97 4.12 -12.83
CA ALA A 119 -16.50 3.09 -11.94
C ALA A 119 -18.03 3.04 -12.00
N THR A 120 -18.73 4.18 -11.96
CA THR A 120 -20.19 4.22 -12.03
C THR A 120 -20.73 3.64 -13.35
N ILE A 121 -20.05 3.93 -14.48
CA ILE A 121 -20.47 3.44 -15.78
C ILE A 121 -20.17 1.94 -15.95
N PHE A 122 -18.97 1.50 -15.54
CA PHE A 122 -18.46 0.16 -15.86
C PHE A 122 -18.64 -0.86 -14.73
N MET A 123 -19.07 -0.50 -13.53
CA MET A 123 -19.13 -1.41 -12.40
C MET A 123 -20.03 -2.62 -12.64
N HIS A 124 -21.25 -2.39 -13.12
CA HIS A 124 -22.20 -3.47 -13.36
C HIS A 124 -21.75 -4.40 -14.48
N PRO A 125 -21.29 -3.92 -15.67
CA PRO A 125 -20.64 -4.75 -16.69
C PRO A 125 -19.43 -5.51 -16.16
N LEU A 126 -18.61 -4.91 -15.31
CA LEU A 126 -17.40 -5.52 -14.77
C LEU A 126 -17.72 -6.68 -13.82
N LEU A 127 -18.71 -6.53 -12.94
CA LEU A 127 -19.17 -7.62 -12.07
C LEU A 127 -19.71 -8.83 -12.89
N ARG A 128 -20.43 -8.56 -13.98
CA ARG A 128 -20.88 -9.62 -14.90
C ARG A 128 -19.71 -10.29 -15.64
N LEU A 129 -18.72 -9.50 -16.06
CA LEU A 129 -17.51 -10.03 -16.71
C LEU A 129 -16.73 -10.96 -15.75
N LEU A 130 -16.70 -10.63 -14.48
CA LEU A 130 -16.11 -11.45 -13.42
C LEU A 130 -16.97 -12.67 -13.05
N LYS A 131 -18.10 -12.89 -13.75
CA LYS A 131 -19.03 -14.01 -13.53
C LYS A 131 -19.57 -14.06 -12.08
N THR A 132 -19.85 -12.90 -11.51
CA THR A 132 -20.52 -12.82 -10.20
C THR A 132 -21.87 -13.52 -10.27
N PRO A 133 -22.19 -14.49 -9.39
CA PRO A 133 -23.47 -15.20 -9.39
C PRO A 133 -24.66 -14.23 -9.31
N ALA A 134 -25.74 -14.56 -10.03
CA ALA A 134 -26.92 -13.69 -10.11
C ALA A 134 -27.56 -13.41 -8.76
N GLU A 135 -27.48 -14.37 -7.83
CA GLU A 135 -28.07 -14.31 -6.49
C GLU A 135 -27.43 -13.21 -5.63
N ILE A 136 -26.14 -12.90 -5.84
CA ILE A 136 -25.40 -11.90 -5.04
C ILE A 136 -25.04 -10.66 -5.85
N LEU A 137 -25.36 -10.61 -7.15
CA LEU A 137 -24.92 -9.53 -8.05
C LEU A 137 -25.40 -8.15 -7.59
N GLU A 138 -26.68 -8.02 -7.25
CA GLU A 138 -27.28 -6.75 -6.84
C GLU A 138 -26.72 -6.30 -5.48
N GLU A 139 -26.47 -7.23 -4.57
CA GLU A 139 -25.88 -6.94 -3.28
C GLU A 139 -24.42 -6.48 -3.44
N SER A 140 -23.66 -7.18 -4.27
CA SER A 140 -22.30 -6.82 -4.65
C SER A 140 -22.23 -5.43 -5.31
N TYR A 141 -23.09 -5.17 -6.28
CA TYR A 141 -23.17 -3.88 -6.95
C TYR A 141 -23.51 -2.76 -5.97
N SER A 142 -24.46 -2.99 -5.09
CA SER A 142 -24.87 -2.04 -4.06
C SER A 142 -23.73 -1.65 -3.11
N TYR A 143 -22.94 -2.63 -2.67
CA TYR A 143 -21.78 -2.41 -1.80
C TYR A 143 -20.69 -1.61 -2.50
N ILE A 144 -20.23 -2.09 -3.65
CA ILE A 144 -19.09 -1.49 -4.33
C ILE A 144 -19.40 -0.13 -4.95
N SER A 145 -20.66 0.12 -5.36
CA SER A 145 -21.08 1.41 -5.89
C SER A 145 -20.94 2.52 -4.88
N ILE A 146 -21.34 2.30 -3.62
CA ILE A 146 -21.18 3.28 -2.54
C ILE A 146 -19.71 3.62 -2.35
N LEU A 147 -18.85 2.60 -2.24
CA LEU A 147 -17.40 2.80 -2.07
C LEU A 147 -16.78 3.53 -3.26
N SER A 148 -17.27 3.26 -4.47
CA SER A 148 -16.78 3.91 -5.70
C SER A 148 -17.20 5.37 -5.80
N ILE A 149 -18.45 5.69 -5.48
CA ILE A 149 -18.97 7.06 -5.48
C ILE A 149 -18.20 7.93 -4.47
N PHE A 150 -17.89 7.39 -3.31
CA PHE A 150 -17.15 8.09 -2.26
C PHE A 150 -15.65 7.83 -2.26
N LEU A 151 -15.10 7.36 -3.39
CA LEU A 151 -13.67 7.09 -3.55
C LEU A 151 -12.80 8.33 -3.25
N PHE A 152 -13.31 9.52 -3.47
CA PHE A 152 -12.63 10.78 -3.16
C PHE A 152 -12.32 10.93 -1.66
N VAL A 153 -13.14 10.38 -0.76
CA VAL A 153 -12.89 10.40 0.68
C VAL A 153 -11.65 9.57 1.01
N MET A 154 -11.57 8.36 0.44
CA MET A 154 -10.41 7.49 0.61
C MET A 154 -9.15 8.12 0.03
N PHE A 155 -9.24 8.72 -1.16
CA PHE A 155 -8.11 9.44 -1.76
C PHE A 155 -7.67 10.61 -0.88
N ALA A 156 -8.61 11.41 -0.37
CA ALA A 156 -8.32 12.54 0.51
C ALA A 156 -7.59 12.10 1.78
N TYR A 157 -8.00 10.98 2.41
CA TYR A 157 -7.27 10.43 3.55
C TYR A 157 -5.84 9.99 3.17
N ASN A 158 -5.68 9.28 2.06
CA ASN A 158 -4.36 8.82 1.59
C ASN A 158 -3.44 10.01 1.27
N LEU A 159 -3.98 11.06 0.63
CA LEU A 159 -3.24 12.27 0.32
C LEU A 159 -2.85 13.02 1.60
N CYS A 160 -3.78 13.30 2.50
CA CYS A 160 -3.50 13.98 3.78
C CYS A 160 -2.46 13.22 4.62
N SER A 161 -2.62 11.90 4.73
CA SER A 161 -1.68 11.01 5.40
C SER A 161 -0.29 11.04 4.72
N GLY A 162 -0.25 11.03 3.38
CA GLY A 162 0.97 11.20 2.59
C GLY A 162 1.67 12.54 2.83
N LEU A 163 0.91 13.63 2.83
CA LEU A 163 1.42 14.98 3.10
C LEU A 163 1.95 15.14 4.52
N LEU A 164 1.29 14.57 5.52
CA LEU A 164 1.81 14.54 6.90
C LEU A 164 3.11 13.75 7.00
N ARG A 165 3.19 12.60 6.32
CA ARG A 165 4.43 11.83 6.22
C ARG A 165 5.51 12.63 5.47
N ALA A 166 5.17 13.38 4.44
CA ALA A 166 6.11 14.20 3.67
C ALA A 166 6.88 15.22 4.54
N ILE A 167 6.29 15.69 5.64
CA ILE A 167 6.93 16.59 6.63
C ILE A 167 7.51 15.85 7.84
N GLY A 168 7.61 14.52 7.81
CA GLY A 168 8.20 13.71 8.89
C GLY A 168 7.22 13.26 9.97
N ASN A 169 5.91 13.41 9.78
CA ASN A 169 4.90 13.00 10.77
C ASN A 169 4.15 11.75 10.30
N SER A 170 4.60 10.58 10.75
CA SER A 170 3.91 9.29 10.52
C SER A 170 2.98 8.90 11.67
N PHE A 171 3.10 9.55 12.83
CA PHE A 171 2.35 9.18 14.02
C PHE A 171 0.89 9.66 13.99
N MET A 172 0.64 10.90 13.58
CA MET A 172 -0.72 11.46 13.59
C MET A 172 -1.68 10.72 12.63
N PRO A 173 -1.29 10.33 11.40
CA PRO A 173 -2.14 9.47 10.55
C PRO A 173 -2.53 8.15 11.23
N LEU A 174 -1.63 7.53 11.99
CA LEU A 174 -1.94 6.34 12.78
C LEU A 174 -3.03 6.62 13.84
N VAL A 175 -2.89 7.70 14.61
CA VAL A 175 -3.88 8.07 15.65
C VAL A 175 -5.25 8.27 15.04
N PHE A 176 -5.33 8.98 13.91
CA PHE A 176 -6.60 9.23 13.22
C PHE A 176 -7.21 7.94 12.64
N LEU A 177 -6.37 7.04 12.12
CA LEU A 177 -6.81 5.73 11.64
C LEU A 177 -7.39 4.88 12.78
N ILE A 178 -6.70 4.80 13.93
CA ILE A 178 -7.19 4.04 15.08
C ILE A 178 -8.55 4.59 15.53
N PHE A 179 -8.67 5.91 15.68
CA PHE A 179 -9.93 6.52 16.08
C PHE A 179 -11.06 6.20 15.10
N SER A 180 -10.83 6.38 13.79
CA SER A 180 -11.84 6.11 12.78
C SER A 180 -12.18 4.63 12.67
N SER A 181 -11.23 3.73 12.89
CA SER A 181 -11.49 2.29 12.91
C SER A 181 -12.43 1.89 14.06
N LEU A 182 -12.27 2.49 15.23
CA LEU A 182 -13.20 2.27 16.34
C LEU A 182 -14.61 2.81 16.02
N VAL A 183 -14.68 4.00 15.42
CA VAL A 183 -15.96 4.57 14.97
C VAL A 183 -16.62 3.70 13.91
N ASN A 184 -15.86 3.17 12.96
CA ASN A 184 -16.37 2.27 11.94
C ASN A 184 -17.03 1.03 12.53
N ILE A 185 -16.37 0.33 13.47
CA ILE A 185 -16.94 -0.85 14.14
C ILE A 185 -18.29 -0.52 14.80
N VAL A 186 -18.39 0.63 15.46
CA VAL A 186 -19.65 1.08 16.06
C VAL A 186 -20.72 1.37 15.01
N LEU A 187 -20.34 2.02 13.91
CA LEU A 187 -21.26 2.33 12.81
C LEU A 187 -21.70 1.08 12.06
N ASP A 188 -20.83 0.10 11.86
CA ASP A 188 -21.19 -1.18 11.26
C ASP A 188 -22.27 -1.89 12.08
N LEU A 189 -22.08 -2.02 13.38
CA LEU A 189 -23.06 -2.60 14.27
C LEU A 189 -24.40 -1.81 14.24
N LEU A 190 -24.33 -0.50 14.24
CA LEU A 190 -25.52 0.36 14.19
C LEU A 190 -26.25 0.23 12.87
N PHE A 191 -25.57 0.35 11.73
CA PHE A 191 -26.21 0.35 10.41
C PHE A 191 -26.66 -1.03 9.97
N ILE A 192 -25.87 -2.06 10.27
CA ILE A 192 -26.19 -3.41 9.85
C ILE A 192 -27.22 -4.02 10.79
N ARG A 193 -26.96 -4.01 12.13
CA ARG A 193 -27.79 -4.71 13.10
C ARG A 193 -29.05 -3.92 13.51
N THR A 194 -28.90 -2.60 13.77
CA THR A 194 -30.02 -1.78 14.31
C THR A 194 -30.90 -1.22 13.19
N PHE A 195 -30.31 -0.71 12.12
CA PHE A 195 -31.05 -0.13 11.00
C PHE A 195 -31.33 -1.11 9.87
N GLY A 196 -30.79 -2.33 9.89
CA GLY A 196 -31.09 -3.38 8.91
C GLY A 196 -30.63 -3.02 7.48
N MET A 197 -29.58 -2.19 7.32
CA MET A 197 -29.18 -1.67 6.00
C MET A 197 -28.40 -2.68 5.14
N GLY A 198 -28.17 -3.90 5.64
CA GLY A 198 -27.40 -4.93 4.93
C GLY A 198 -25.95 -4.48 4.63
N VAL A 199 -25.36 -4.99 3.56
CA VAL A 199 -23.98 -4.63 3.14
C VAL A 199 -23.82 -3.14 2.76
N ARG A 200 -24.93 -2.45 2.42
CA ARG A 200 -24.92 -1.00 2.22
C ARG A 200 -24.52 -0.27 3.50
N GLY A 201 -24.98 -0.78 4.64
CA GLY A 201 -24.61 -0.26 5.96
C GLY A 201 -23.10 -0.30 6.19
N ALA A 202 -22.45 -1.43 5.89
CA ALA A 202 -21.00 -1.58 5.98
C ALA A 202 -20.25 -0.59 5.06
N ALA A 203 -20.69 -0.46 3.81
CA ALA A 203 -20.08 0.50 2.87
C ALA A 203 -20.19 1.95 3.37
N ILE A 204 -21.37 2.36 3.86
CA ILE A 204 -21.62 3.70 4.40
C ILE A 204 -20.81 3.94 5.67
N ALA A 205 -20.74 2.98 6.58
CA ALA A 205 -19.92 3.06 7.80
C ALA A 205 -18.45 3.28 7.47
N THR A 206 -17.92 2.54 6.50
CA THR A 206 -16.54 2.69 6.00
C THR A 206 -16.31 4.10 5.45
N VAL A 207 -17.19 4.62 4.62
CA VAL A 207 -17.09 5.98 4.05
C VAL A 207 -17.11 7.04 5.14
N ILE A 208 -18.04 6.94 6.10
CA ILE A 208 -18.14 7.90 7.21
C ILE A 208 -16.90 7.85 8.09
N ALA A 209 -16.43 6.67 8.47
CA ALA A 209 -15.23 6.51 9.29
C ALA A 209 -14.00 7.09 8.60
N GLN A 210 -13.82 6.85 7.30
CA GLN A 210 -12.76 7.46 6.53
C GLN A 210 -12.91 8.98 6.40
N GLY A 211 -14.14 9.48 6.23
CA GLY A 211 -14.44 10.91 6.24
C GLY A 211 -14.04 11.58 7.56
N ILE A 212 -14.29 10.93 8.68
CA ILE A 212 -13.83 11.40 10.01
C ILE A 212 -12.29 11.48 10.04
N SER A 213 -11.58 10.48 9.52
CA SER A 213 -10.11 10.53 9.40
C SER A 213 -9.63 11.73 8.57
N VAL A 214 -10.31 12.02 7.45
CA VAL A 214 -10.00 13.19 6.61
C VAL A 214 -10.18 14.49 7.39
N VAL A 215 -11.32 14.64 8.07
CA VAL A 215 -11.62 15.83 8.88
C VAL A 215 -10.55 16.02 9.97
N LEU A 216 -10.20 14.97 10.70
CA LEU A 216 -9.16 15.03 11.73
C LEU A 216 -7.78 15.39 11.15
N CYS A 217 -7.41 14.83 9.99
CA CYS A 217 -6.20 15.21 9.28
C CYS A 217 -6.21 16.70 8.89
N LEU A 218 -7.32 17.20 8.35
CA LEU A 218 -7.46 18.61 7.94
C LEU A 218 -7.39 19.54 9.15
N ILE A 219 -8.10 19.23 10.24
CA ILE A 219 -8.00 20.00 11.49
C ILE A 219 -6.55 20.05 11.98
N TYR A 220 -5.84 18.92 11.95
CA TYR A 220 -4.44 18.88 12.35
C TYR A 220 -3.55 19.72 11.41
N ILE A 221 -3.76 19.64 10.10
CA ILE A 221 -3.00 20.44 9.11
C ILE A 221 -3.22 21.93 9.37
N VAL A 222 -4.46 22.37 9.54
CA VAL A 222 -4.82 23.78 9.76
C VAL A 222 -4.29 24.31 11.10
N THR A 223 -4.31 23.49 12.15
CA THR A 223 -3.92 23.95 13.51
C THR A 223 -2.44 23.75 13.81
N LYS A 224 -1.87 22.61 13.41
CA LYS A 224 -0.53 22.19 13.85
C LYS A 224 0.50 22.06 12.71
N ALA A 225 0.07 21.83 11.46
CA ALA A 225 0.96 21.65 10.31
C ALA A 225 0.74 22.72 9.23
N LYS A 226 0.60 24.00 9.65
CA LYS A 226 0.29 25.14 8.78
C LYS A 226 1.25 25.31 7.58
N ILE A 227 2.44 24.74 7.66
CA ILE A 227 3.41 24.74 6.56
C ILE A 227 2.85 24.02 5.30
N LEU A 228 1.90 23.08 5.47
CA LEU A 228 1.20 22.39 4.38
C LEU A 228 -0.02 23.15 3.85
N LEU A 229 -0.44 24.24 4.51
CA LEU A 229 -1.67 24.94 4.15
C LEU A 229 -1.42 25.88 2.96
N PRO A 230 -2.01 25.62 1.77
CA PRO A 230 -1.86 26.50 0.62
C PRO A 230 -2.72 27.75 0.77
N GLU A 231 -2.26 28.85 0.18
CA GLU A 231 -3.00 30.11 0.01
C GLU A 231 -3.56 30.16 -1.41
N LYS A 232 -4.49 31.06 -1.70
CA LYS A 232 -5.10 31.20 -3.04
C LYS A 232 -4.06 31.36 -4.16
N ARG A 233 -2.96 32.10 -3.92
CA ARG A 233 -1.88 32.31 -4.90
C ARG A 233 -1.16 31.02 -5.31
N HIS A 234 -1.18 29.99 -4.46
CA HIS A 234 -0.50 28.72 -4.72
C HIS A 234 -1.25 27.81 -5.69
N PHE A 235 -2.52 28.12 -6.00
CA PHE A 235 -3.31 27.42 -7.02
C PHE A 235 -2.99 27.85 -8.45
N ALA A 236 -2.08 28.82 -8.64
CA ALA A 236 -1.60 29.21 -9.96
C ALA A 236 -0.92 28.03 -10.66
N LEU A 237 -1.25 27.84 -11.94
CA LEU A 237 -0.76 26.73 -12.75
C LEU A 237 0.77 26.83 -12.96
N ASP A 238 1.48 25.82 -12.49
CA ASP A 238 2.90 25.60 -12.77
C ASP A 238 3.04 24.31 -13.59
N ARG A 239 3.17 24.44 -14.91
CA ARG A 239 3.19 23.30 -15.84
C ARG A 239 4.27 22.27 -15.49
N GLY A 240 5.46 22.73 -15.07
CA GLY A 240 6.56 21.83 -14.72
C GLY A 240 6.25 21.01 -13.45
N LEU A 241 5.67 21.66 -12.45
CA LEU A 241 5.27 21.01 -11.20
C LEU A 241 4.10 20.02 -11.42
N TYR A 242 3.09 20.44 -12.21
CA TYR A 242 1.97 19.55 -12.56
C TYR A 242 2.43 18.32 -13.34
N ALA A 243 3.32 18.48 -14.32
CA ALA A 243 3.88 17.37 -15.09
C ALA A 243 4.65 16.38 -14.18
N ASP A 244 5.45 16.89 -13.22
CA ASP A 244 6.18 16.04 -12.28
C ASP A 244 5.22 15.30 -11.34
N LEU A 245 4.22 15.99 -10.80
CA LEU A 245 3.21 15.40 -9.92
C LEU A 245 2.38 14.32 -10.63
N LEU A 246 1.85 14.62 -11.82
CA LEU A 246 1.08 13.65 -12.61
C LEU A 246 1.91 12.43 -12.96
N ALA A 247 3.11 12.63 -13.47
CA ALA A 247 3.97 11.52 -13.86
C ALA A 247 4.37 10.65 -12.66
N GLN A 248 4.65 11.25 -11.49
CA GLN A 248 4.97 10.51 -10.27
C GLN A 248 3.73 9.80 -9.69
N GLY A 249 2.60 10.51 -9.63
CA GLY A 249 1.33 9.97 -9.14
C GLY A 249 0.85 8.78 -9.98
N PHE A 250 0.77 8.95 -11.31
CA PHE A 250 0.32 7.88 -12.20
C PHE A 250 1.30 6.71 -12.24
N SER A 251 2.61 6.95 -12.22
CA SER A 251 3.60 5.87 -12.13
C SER A 251 3.33 4.98 -10.92
N MET A 252 3.13 5.56 -9.74
CA MET A 252 2.84 4.79 -8.51
C MET A 252 1.43 4.18 -8.53
N GLY A 253 0.45 4.88 -9.06
CA GLY A 253 -0.91 4.37 -9.22
C GLY A 253 -0.98 3.14 -10.10
N PHE A 254 -0.40 3.21 -11.30
CA PHE A 254 -0.35 2.08 -12.22
C PHE A 254 0.49 0.91 -11.67
N MET A 255 1.61 1.21 -11.02
CA MET A 255 2.41 0.18 -10.37
C MET A 255 1.58 -0.61 -9.36
N SER A 256 0.82 0.07 -8.50
CA SER A 256 -0.06 -0.59 -7.53
C SER A 256 -1.16 -1.41 -8.21
N SER A 257 -1.81 -0.87 -9.24
CA SER A 257 -2.87 -1.58 -9.99
C SER A 257 -2.35 -2.84 -10.70
N ILE A 258 -1.16 -2.77 -11.30
CA ILE A 258 -0.53 -3.91 -12.00
C ILE A 258 -0.29 -5.08 -11.04
N ILE A 259 0.09 -4.81 -9.80
CA ILE A 259 0.28 -5.85 -8.77
C ILE A 259 -1.03 -6.63 -8.54
N TYR A 260 -2.16 -5.91 -8.39
CA TYR A 260 -3.48 -6.55 -8.21
C TYR A 260 -3.94 -7.31 -9.45
N VAL A 261 -3.75 -6.75 -10.65
CA VAL A 261 -4.03 -7.46 -11.92
C VAL A 261 -3.23 -8.75 -12.01
N GLY A 262 -1.96 -8.72 -11.64
CA GLY A 262 -1.12 -9.92 -11.60
C GLY A 262 -1.64 -11.00 -10.65
N SER A 263 -2.24 -10.63 -9.52
CA SER A 263 -2.86 -11.57 -8.59
C SER A 263 -4.14 -12.19 -9.16
N ILE A 264 -4.97 -11.40 -9.85
CA ILE A 264 -6.16 -11.87 -10.55
C ILE A 264 -5.81 -12.90 -11.63
N VAL A 265 -4.73 -12.67 -12.38
CA VAL A 265 -4.28 -13.60 -13.45
C VAL A 265 -3.84 -14.96 -12.89
N LEU A 266 -3.26 -15.00 -11.69
CA LEU A 266 -2.87 -16.29 -11.07
C LEU A 266 -4.03 -17.08 -10.48
N GLN A 267 -5.12 -16.42 -10.11
CA GLN A 267 -6.21 -17.02 -9.35
C GLN A 267 -6.88 -18.21 -10.03
N PRO A 268 -7.21 -18.19 -11.35
CA PRO A 268 -7.77 -19.35 -12.03
C PRO A 268 -6.84 -20.57 -11.98
N GLY A 269 -5.53 -20.36 -12.13
CA GLY A 269 -4.55 -21.44 -12.03
C GLY A 269 -4.50 -22.05 -10.63
N ILE A 270 -4.61 -21.23 -9.58
CA ILE A 270 -4.67 -21.71 -8.19
C ILE A 270 -5.97 -22.47 -7.95
N ASN A 271 -7.11 -21.95 -8.46
CA ASN A 271 -8.42 -22.54 -8.28
C ASN A 271 -8.55 -23.93 -8.95
N SER A 272 -7.77 -24.22 -9.98
CA SER A 272 -7.75 -25.53 -10.65
C SER A 272 -7.04 -26.63 -9.85
N LEU A 273 -6.37 -26.30 -8.72
CA LEU A 273 -5.52 -27.24 -7.97
C LEU A 273 -6.24 -28.01 -6.85
N GLY A 274 -7.54 -27.84 -6.71
CA GLY A 274 -8.37 -28.52 -5.71
C GLY A 274 -8.48 -27.79 -4.37
N TYR A 275 -9.52 -28.16 -3.63
CA TYR A 275 -9.95 -27.44 -2.42
C TYR A 275 -8.88 -27.41 -1.33
N GLU A 276 -8.23 -28.54 -1.02
CA GLU A 276 -7.24 -28.65 0.04
C GLU A 276 -6.02 -27.73 -0.26
N THR A 277 -5.62 -27.66 -1.53
CA THR A 277 -4.53 -26.79 -1.96
C THR A 277 -4.91 -25.31 -1.82
N ILE A 278 -6.12 -24.94 -2.23
CA ILE A 278 -6.63 -23.57 -2.10
C ILE A 278 -6.69 -23.16 -0.62
N ALA A 279 -7.22 -24.04 0.25
CA ALA A 279 -7.34 -23.76 1.68
C ALA A 279 -5.97 -23.52 2.33
N GLY A 280 -5.01 -24.43 2.09
CA GLY A 280 -3.64 -24.30 2.60
C GLY A 280 -2.92 -23.05 2.05
N HIS A 281 -3.06 -22.77 0.76
CA HIS A 281 -2.51 -21.57 0.11
C HIS A 281 -3.09 -20.30 0.71
N THR A 282 -4.41 -20.23 0.88
CA THR A 282 -5.09 -19.05 1.44
C THR A 282 -4.64 -18.75 2.86
N ALA A 283 -4.52 -19.76 3.71
CA ALA A 283 -3.99 -19.60 5.07
C ALA A 283 -2.54 -19.11 5.06
N ALA A 284 -1.70 -19.69 4.20
CA ALA A 284 -0.31 -19.27 4.03
C ALA A 284 -0.19 -17.84 3.51
N ARG A 285 -1.05 -17.41 2.58
CA ARG A 285 -1.08 -16.02 2.06
C ARG A 285 -1.44 -14.99 3.13
N LYS A 286 -2.32 -15.31 4.06
CA LYS A 286 -2.60 -14.43 5.23
C LYS A 286 -1.34 -14.25 6.08
N LEU A 287 -0.65 -15.35 6.43
CA LEU A 287 0.60 -15.32 7.20
C LEU A 287 1.70 -14.56 6.45
N PHE A 288 1.82 -14.78 5.15
CA PHE A 288 2.73 -14.05 4.26
C PHE A 288 2.49 -12.54 4.33
N SER A 289 1.24 -12.10 4.24
CA SER A 289 0.86 -10.69 4.28
C SER A 289 1.27 -10.03 5.60
N PHE A 290 1.06 -10.68 6.73
CA PHE A 290 1.54 -10.20 8.03
C PHE A 290 3.06 -10.14 8.10
N SER A 291 3.74 -11.19 7.64
CA SER A 291 5.21 -11.27 7.64
C SER A 291 5.86 -10.20 6.76
N MET A 292 5.17 -9.72 5.72
CA MET A 292 5.66 -8.68 4.80
C MET A 292 5.51 -7.26 5.38
N MET A 293 4.66 -7.04 6.39
CA MET A 293 4.37 -5.68 6.90
C MET A 293 5.60 -4.88 7.36
N PRO A 294 6.58 -5.46 8.10
CA PRO A 294 7.78 -4.74 8.47
C PRO A 294 8.60 -4.26 7.27
N LEU A 295 8.77 -5.12 6.25
CA LEU A 295 9.54 -4.82 5.04
C LEU A 295 8.89 -3.68 4.24
N SER A 296 7.58 -3.77 4.04
CA SER A 296 6.82 -2.76 3.29
C SER A 296 6.75 -1.42 4.03
N SER A 297 6.72 -1.44 5.37
CA SER A 297 6.71 -0.22 6.18
C SER A 297 8.06 0.46 6.19
N MET A 298 9.16 -0.29 6.25
CA MET A 298 10.52 0.24 6.09
C MET A 298 10.70 0.84 4.70
N ALA A 299 10.24 0.19 3.64
CA ALA A 299 10.31 0.71 2.28
C ALA A 299 9.54 2.05 2.15
N GLN A 300 8.36 2.17 2.77
CA GLN A 300 7.61 3.43 2.80
C GLN A 300 8.35 4.53 3.58
N ALA A 301 9.04 4.18 4.67
CA ALA A 301 9.87 5.10 5.41
C ALA A 301 11.07 5.58 4.57
N VAL A 302 11.73 4.68 3.87
CA VAL A 302 12.82 4.99 2.91
C VAL A 302 12.34 5.95 1.83
N ASN A 303 11.14 5.76 1.31
CA ASN A 303 10.55 6.62 0.29
C ASN A 303 10.53 8.10 0.73
N THR A 304 9.97 8.39 1.90
CA THR A 304 9.94 9.75 2.44
C THR A 304 11.34 10.25 2.81
N TYR A 305 12.15 9.39 3.45
CA TYR A 305 13.50 9.72 3.86
C TYR A 305 14.39 10.11 2.67
N VAL A 306 14.37 9.31 1.62
CA VAL A 306 15.15 9.57 0.38
C VAL A 306 14.62 10.83 -0.31
N ALA A 307 13.30 11.03 -0.39
CA ALA A 307 12.73 12.22 -1.01
C ALA A 307 13.17 13.51 -0.31
N GLN A 308 13.13 13.55 1.03
CA GLN A 308 13.58 14.71 1.80
C GLN A 308 15.08 14.95 1.65
N ASN A 309 15.92 13.90 1.80
CA ASN A 309 17.38 14.03 1.71
C ASN A 309 17.84 14.35 0.27
N ARG A 310 17.14 13.85 -0.76
CA ARG A 310 17.33 14.31 -2.14
C ARG A 310 17.02 15.79 -2.29
N GLY A 311 15.91 16.25 -1.69
CA GLY A 311 15.57 17.67 -1.68
C GLY A 311 16.67 18.52 -1.06
N ALA A 312 17.24 18.08 0.05
CA ALA A 312 18.34 18.73 0.77
C ALA A 312 19.73 18.55 0.10
N ASP A 313 19.81 17.90 -1.04
CA ASP A 313 21.05 17.55 -1.75
C ASP A 313 22.05 16.72 -0.90
N ASN A 314 21.54 15.93 0.05
CA ASN A 314 22.36 15.14 0.98
C ASN A 314 22.50 13.68 0.52
N TRP A 315 23.36 13.46 -0.46
CA TRP A 315 23.56 12.17 -1.13
C TRP A 315 24.18 11.10 -0.23
N GLU A 316 24.99 11.50 0.72
CA GLU A 316 25.58 10.57 1.67
C GLU A 316 24.52 9.93 2.57
N ARG A 317 23.58 10.76 3.07
CA ARG A 317 22.46 10.25 3.86
C ARG A 317 21.53 9.37 3.04
N VAL A 318 21.26 9.72 1.77
CA VAL A 318 20.46 8.87 0.87
C VAL A 318 21.07 7.46 0.78
N ARG A 319 22.36 7.37 0.48
CA ARG A 319 23.05 6.07 0.36
C ARG A 319 23.06 5.29 1.67
N LYS A 320 23.39 5.95 2.78
CA LYS A 320 23.39 5.32 4.11
C LYS A 320 21.99 4.85 4.50
N GLY A 321 20.95 5.66 4.25
CA GLY A 321 19.58 5.32 4.56
C GLY A 321 19.09 4.08 3.81
N ILE A 322 19.36 3.98 2.51
CA ILE A 322 19.02 2.80 1.70
C ILE A 322 19.78 1.56 2.22
N ARG A 323 21.07 1.69 2.53
CA ARG A 323 21.85 0.59 3.09
C ARG A 323 21.31 0.10 4.44
N TYR A 324 20.96 1.00 5.33
CA TYR A 324 20.34 0.64 6.63
C TYR A 324 18.99 -0.03 6.45
N ALA A 325 18.19 0.40 5.47
CA ALA A 325 16.93 -0.25 5.17
C ALA A 325 17.11 -1.69 4.65
N TYR A 326 18.12 -1.94 3.79
CA TYR A 326 18.46 -3.29 3.36
C TYR A 326 18.88 -4.16 4.54
N ILE A 327 19.77 -3.65 5.40
CA ILE A 327 20.22 -4.37 6.60
C ILE A 327 19.03 -4.71 7.48
N PHE A 328 18.09 -3.77 7.70
CA PHE A 328 16.88 -4.01 8.46
C PHE A 328 16.02 -5.11 7.82
N CYS A 329 15.74 -5.02 6.50
CA CYS A 329 14.95 -6.03 5.81
C CYS A 329 15.60 -7.41 5.88
N PHE A 330 16.93 -7.48 5.77
CA PHE A 330 17.68 -8.74 5.88
C PHE A 330 17.62 -9.31 7.30
N SER A 331 17.77 -8.47 8.32
CA SER A 331 17.66 -8.89 9.72
C SER A 331 16.26 -9.43 10.04
N VAL A 332 15.21 -8.71 9.59
CA VAL A 332 13.82 -9.17 9.76
C VAL A 332 13.59 -10.48 9.02
N THR A 333 14.08 -10.61 7.79
CA THR A 333 13.95 -11.86 7.02
C THR A 333 14.64 -13.03 7.72
N ALA A 334 15.86 -12.83 8.24
CA ALA A 334 16.57 -13.85 9.00
C ALA A 334 15.77 -14.29 10.25
N CYS A 335 15.20 -13.34 11.00
CA CYS A 335 14.31 -13.65 12.12
C CYS A 335 13.07 -14.43 11.68
N LEU A 336 12.43 -14.02 10.58
CA LEU A 336 11.26 -14.71 10.04
C LEU A 336 11.59 -16.14 9.59
N ILE A 337 12.74 -16.37 8.97
CA ILE A 337 13.18 -17.73 8.60
C ILE A 337 13.27 -18.62 9.85
N VAL A 338 13.94 -18.12 10.91
CA VAL A 338 14.12 -18.86 12.16
C VAL A 338 12.79 -19.17 12.85
N ILE A 339 11.83 -18.24 12.80
CA ILE A 339 10.54 -18.38 13.49
C ILE A 339 9.53 -19.15 12.63
N VAL A 340 9.31 -18.68 11.38
CA VAL A 340 8.20 -19.17 10.54
C VAL A 340 8.51 -20.56 9.96
N THR A 341 9.75 -20.82 9.54
CA THR A 341 10.08 -22.09 8.87
C THR A 341 9.79 -23.32 9.72
N PRO A 342 10.19 -23.39 11.01
CA PRO A 342 9.84 -24.53 11.86
C PRO A 342 8.38 -24.56 12.27
N LEU A 343 7.78 -23.38 12.53
CA LEU A 343 6.41 -23.25 13.03
C LEU A 343 5.34 -23.21 11.93
N ALA A 344 5.74 -23.28 10.64
CA ALA A 344 4.83 -23.12 9.50
C ALA A 344 3.58 -24.03 9.58
N PRO A 345 3.67 -25.34 9.85
CA PRO A 345 2.46 -26.18 9.96
C PRO A 345 1.52 -25.73 11.07
N THR A 346 2.07 -25.40 12.24
CA THR A 346 1.29 -24.92 13.40
C THR A 346 0.61 -23.58 13.11
N MET A 347 1.32 -22.67 12.47
CA MET A 347 0.77 -21.35 12.09
C MET A 347 -0.34 -21.50 11.03
N VAL A 348 -0.16 -22.40 10.05
CA VAL A 348 -1.19 -22.70 9.05
C VAL A 348 -2.41 -23.33 9.73
N HIS A 349 -2.22 -24.29 10.64
CA HIS A 349 -3.31 -24.86 11.44
C HIS A 349 -4.11 -23.80 12.19
N LEU A 350 -3.43 -22.87 12.85
CA LEU A 350 -4.07 -21.78 13.61
C LEU A 350 -4.96 -20.88 12.73
N ILE A 351 -4.53 -20.62 11.49
CA ILE A 351 -5.27 -19.76 10.57
C ILE A 351 -6.38 -20.50 9.81
N SER A 352 -6.12 -21.74 9.39
CA SER A 352 -7.07 -22.54 8.60
C SER A 352 -8.08 -23.29 9.47
N SER A 353 -7.78 -23.49 10.76
CA SER A 353 -8.50 -24.38 11.67
C SER A 353 -8.62 -25.82 11.14
N SER A 354 -7.84 -26.19 10.12
CA SER A 354 -7.83 -27.50 9.50
C SER A 354 -6.78 -28.39 10.15
N SER A 355 -7.10 -29.66 10.31
CA SER A 355 -6.16 -30.71 10.71
C SER A 355 -5.75 -31.62 9.54
N ASP A 356 -6.22 -31.31 8.33
CA ASP A 356 -5.89 -32.09 7.13
C ASP A 356 -4.39 -31.94 6.80
N PRO A 357 -3.65 -33.09 6.70
CA PRO A 357 -2.22 -33.07 6.41
C PRO A 357 -1.86 -32.39 5.07
N THR A 358 -2.74 -32.46 4.06
CA THR A 358 -2.54 -31.84 2.74
C THR A 358 -2.63 -30.33 2.82
N VAL A 359 -3.63 -29.81 3.55
CA VAL A 359 -3.82 -28.36 3.80
C VAL A 359 -2.61 -27.81 4.55
N LEU A 360 -2.22 -28.46 5.65
CA LEU A 360 -1.09 -28.05 6.47
C LEU A 360 0.23 -28.14 5.70
N GLY A 361 0.43 -29.26 4.96
CA GLY A 361 1.62 -29.49 4.17
C GLY A 361 1.82 -28.46 3.05
N ASN A 362 0.75 -28.19 2.29
CA ASN A 362 0.79 -27.20 1.20
C ASN A 362 1.05 -25.79 1.72
N GLY A 363 0.34 -25.36 2.77
CA GLY A 363 0.56 -24.06 3.39
C GLY A 363 1.96 -23.88 3.96
N ALA A 364 2.45 -24.91 4.69
CA ALA A 364 3.80 -24.90 5.26
C ALA A 364 4.88 -24.88 4.17
N ARG A 365 4.69 -25.65 3.09
CA ARG A 365 5.63 -25.67 1.96
C ARG A 365 5.71 -24.30 1.28
N TYR A 366 4.56 -23.62 1.08
CA TYR A 366 4.54 -22.26 0.54
C TYR A 366 5.37 -21.31 1.42
N LEU A 367 5.14 -21.26 2.72
CA LEU A 367 5.85 -20.37 3.63
C LEU A 367 7.35 -20.69 3.71
N ARG A 368 7.74 -21.95 3.77
CA ARG A 368 9.13 -22.38 3.82
C ARG A 368 9.92 -21.98 2.58
N VAL A 369 9.27 -21.90 1.41
CA VAL A 369 9.91 -21.44 0.18
C VAL A 369 9.84 -19.92 0.06
N ALA A 370 8.70 -19.29 0.31
CA ALA A 370 8.51 -17.86 0.08
C ALA A 370 9.30 -16.97 1.05
N ILE A 371 9.33 -17.32 2.36
CA ILE A 371 9.96 -16.48 3.39
C ILE A 371 11.46 -16.28 3.17
N PRO A 372 12.30 -17.26 2.81
CA PRO A 372 13.70 -17.01 2.48
C PRO A 372 13.91 -16.00 1.36
N PHE A 373 13.00 -15.95 0.38
CA PHE A 373 13.07 -14.97 -0.71
C PHE A 373 12.64 -13.54 -0.31
N PHE A 374 12.25 -13.33 0.94
CA PHE A 374 12.05 -11.97 1.46
C PHE A 374 13.33 -11.12 1.46
N PHE A 375 14.51 -11.74 1.35
CA PHE A 375 15.75 -11.01 1.03
C PHE A 375 15.61 -10.28 -0.32
N ALA A 376 15.16 -10.97 -1.36
CA ALA A 376 14.91 -10.37 -2.67
C ALA A 376 13.75 -9.37 -2.61
N LEU A 377 12.64 -9.72 -1.94
CA LEU A 377 11.48 -8.85 -1.78
C LEU A 377 11.81 -7.56 -1.03
N GLY A 378 12.68 -7.61 -0.01
CA GLY A 378 13.18 -6.44 0.71
C GLY A 378 13.98 -5.51 -0.20
N LEU A 379 14.84 -6.07 -1.06
CA LEU A 379 15.55 -5.31 -2.10
C LEU A 379 14.58 -4.67 -3.09
N VAL A 380 13.59 -5.43 -3.58
CA VAL A 380 12.55 -4.92 -4.50
C VAL A 380 11.84 -3.73 -3.89
N ASN A 381 11.27 -3.88 -2.70
CA ASN A 381 10.45 -2.84 -2.07
C ASN A 381 11.27 -1.57 -1.77
N CYS A 382 12.45 -1.71 -1.16
CA CYS A 382 13.28 -0.57 -0.81
C CYS A 382 13.86 0.13 -2.05
N SER A 383 14.36 -0.62 -3.05
CA SER A 383 14.92 -0.02 -4.27
C SER A 383 13.86 0.67 -5.11
N ARG A 384 12.69 0.05 -5.27
CA ARG A 384 11.54 0.58 -6.01
C ARG A 384 11.11 1.94 -5.46
N LEU A 385 10.88 2.01 -4.15
CA LEU A 385 10.44 3.24 -3.50
C LEU A 385 11.57 4.28 -3.38
N ALA A 386 12.83 3.86 -3.25
CA ALA A 386 13.98 4.77 -3.32
C ALA A 386 14.13 5.40 -4.72
N LEU A 387 14.01 4.63 -5.81
CA LEU A 387 14.03 5.15 -7.17
C LEU A 387 12.91 6.17 -7.41
N GLN A 388 11.70 5.89 -6.95
CA GLN A 388 10.58 6.83 -7.04
C GLN A 388 10.87 8.13 -6.27
N ALA A 389 11.41 8.03 -5.05
CA ALA A 389 11.84 9.18 -4.27
C ALA A 389 12.95 9.98 -4.96
N LEU A 390 13.85 9.30 -5.68
CA LEU A 390 14.85 9.92 -6.55
C LEU A 390 14.27 10.50 -7.85
N GLY A 391 12.96 10.35 -8.09
CA GLY A 391 12.23 10.91 -9.23
C GLY A 391 12.25 10.05 -10.47
N GLU A 392 12.73 8.83 -10.39
CA GLU A 392 12.55 7.85 -11.44
C GLU A 392 11.09 7.39 -11.48
N LYS A 393 10.54 7.35 -12.68
CA LYS A 393 9.12 7.05 -12.90
C LYS A 393 8.93 5.77 -13.71
N ILE A 394 9.84 5.53 -14.65
CA ILE A 394 9.73 4.43 -15.63
C ILE A 394 10.30 3.12 -15.04
N LEU A 395 11.50 3.16 -14.45
CA LEU A 395 12.16 1.95 -13.94
C LEU A 395 11.34 1.23 -12.86
N PRO A 396 10.79 1.93 -11.83
CA PRO A 396 9.87 1.29 -10.88
C PRO A 396 8.62 0.69 -11.53
N LEU A 397 8.10 1.34 -12.57
CA LEU A 397 6.94 0.83 -13.31
C LEU A 397 7.31 -0.41 -14.13
N LEU A 398 8.51 -0.42 -14.76
CA LEU A 398 9.03 -1.57 -15.51
C LEU A 398 9.10 -2.82 -14.63
N SER A 399 9.55 -2.68 -13.37
CA SER A 399 9.56 -3.80 -12.43
C SER A 399 8.19 -4.43 -12.22
N SER A 400 7.10 -3.63 -12.25
CA SER A 400 5.74 -4.14 -12.13
C SER A 400 5.28 -4.88 -13.39
N PHE A 401 5.74 -4.46 -14.57
CA PHE A 401 5.51 -5.23 -15.79
C PHE A 401 6.26 -6.57 -15.78
N ILE A 402 7.50 -6.61 -15.26
CA ILE A 402 8.22 -7.88 -15.04
C ILE A 402 7.38 -8.81 -14.14
N GLU A 403 6.79 -8.26 -13.08
CA GLU A 403 5.91 -9.01 -12.19
C GLU A 403 4.68 -9.54 -12.91
N LEU A 404 3.98 -8.69 -13.67
CA LEU A 404 2.78 -9.07 -14.40
C LEU A 404 3.06 -10.14 -15.46
N PHE A 405 4.04 -9.90 -16.32
CA PHE A 405 4.40 -10.86 -17.37
C PHE A 405 4.90 -12.18 -16.79
N GLY A 406 5.69 -12.12 -15.71
CA GLY A 406 6.11 -13.30 -14.98
C GLY A 406 4.92 -14.10 -14.48
N LYS A 407 3.95 -13.45 -13.82
CA LYS A 407 2.72 -14.12 -13.35
C LYS A 407 1.89 -14.71 -14.49
N ILE A 408 1.78 -14.02 -15.65
CA ILE A 408 1.10 -14.54 -16.84
C ILE A 408 1.80 -15.82 -17.35
N ILE A 409 3.12 -15.78 -17.48
CA ILE A 409 3.90 -16.94 -17.94
C ILE A 409 3.73 -18.13 -16.97
N PHE A 410 3.79 -17.86 -15.66
CA PHE A 410 3.58 -18.92 -14.68
C PHE A 410 2.16 -19.50 -14.74
N ALA A 411 1.14 -18.64 -14.86
CA ALA A 411 -0.26 -19.08 -14.96
C ALA A 411 -0.51 -19.94 -16.20
N MET A 412 0.03 -19.55 -17.36
CA MET A 412 -0.26 -20.21 -18.64
C MET A 412 0.63 -21.41 -18.95
N VAL A 413 1.89 -21.40 -18.49
CA VAL A 413 2.89 -22.39 -18.88
C VAL A 413 3.29 -23.32 -17.73
N PHE A 414 3.60 -22.75 -16.58
CA PHE A 414 4.19 -23.54 -15.48
C PHE A 414 3.13 -24.19 -14.59
N ILE A 415 2.04 -23.51 -14.22
CA ILE A 415 0.99 -24.09 -13.36
C ILE A 415 0.36 -25.34 -14.00
N PRO A 416 0.00 -25.38 -15.30
CA PRO A 416 -0.54 -26.58 -15.90
C PRO A 416 0.42 -27.79 -15.87
N ARG A 417 1.74 -27.55 -15.85
CA ARG A 417 2.77 -28.62 -15.89
C ARG A 417 3.25 -29.03 -14.49
N TYR A 418 3.41 -28.09 -13.59
CA TYR A 418 4.05 -28.31 -12.27
C TYR A 418 3.10 -28.08 -11.10
N HIS A 419 1.83 -27.83 -11.38
CA HIS A 419 0.75 -27.68 -10.41
C HIS A 419 1.14 -26.69 -9.28
N TYR A 420 0.89 -27.07 -8.03
CA TYR A 420 1.13 -26.19 -6.88
C TYR A 420 2.60 -25.80 -6.70
N SER A 421 3.54 -26.61 -7.14
CA SER A 421 4.97 -26.25 -7.11
C SER A 421 5.24 -24.97 -7.91
N ALA A 422 4.60 -24.82 -9.07
CA ALA A 422 4.74 -23.61 -9.87
C ALA A 422 4.16 -22.36 -9.14
N VAL A 423 3.04 -22.51 -8.46
CA VAL A 423 2.47 -21.42 -7.63
C VAL A 423 3.44 -20.98 -6.54
N ILE A 424 4.06 -21.93 -5.83
CA ILE A 424 5.02 -21.67 -4.76
C ILE A 424 6.25 -20.89 -5.28
N TRP A 425 6.80 -21.28 -6.42
CA TRP A 425 8.03 -20.70 -6.99
C TRP A 425 7.79 -19.45 -7.83
N CYS A 426 6.55 -19.15 -8.21
CA CYS A 426 6.20 -18.02 -9.07
C CYS A 426 6.76 -16.69 -8.52
N GLU A 427 6.30 -16.27 -7.37
CA GLU A 427 6.70 -14.99 -6.78
C GLU A 427 8.20 -14.94 -6.42
N PRO A 428 8.80 -15.96 -5.76
CA PRO A 428 10.24 -16.00 -5.47
C PRO A 428 11.14 -15.76 -6.68
N ILE A 429 10.87 -16.43 -7.79
CA ILE A 429 11.66 -16.29 -9.02
C ILE A 429 11.50 -14.88 -9.61
N ILE A 430 10.28 -14.39 -9.69
CA ILE A 430 9.97 -13.04 -10.21
C ILE A 430 10.68 -11.97 -9.35
N TRP A 431 10.65 -12.10 -8.02
CA TRP A 431 11.34 -11.13 -7.14
C TRP A 431 12.85 -11.09 -7.36
N CYS A 432 13.49 -12.20 -7.68
CA CYS A 432 14.91 -12.21 -8.01
C CYS A 432 15.22 -11.37 -9.27
N PHE A 433 14.41 -11.51 -10.33
CA PHE A 433 14.56 -10.70 -11.55
C PHE A 433 14.28 -9.22 -11.28
N MET A 434 13.21 -8.92 -10.55
CA MET A 434 12.87 -7.54 -10.17
C MET A 434 13.95 -6.92 -9.27
N ALA A 435 14.48 -7.68 -8.30
CA ALA A 435 15.55 -7.20 -7.43
C ALA A 435 16.82 -6.86 -8.23
N ALA A 436 17.20 -7.73 -9.16
CA ALA A 436 18.35 -7.47 -10.03
C ALA A 436 18.15 -6.20 -10.86
N GLU A 437 17.01 -6.06 -11.54
CA GLU A 437 16.68 -4.87 -12.34
C GLU A 437 16.71 -3.59 -11.48
N LEU A 438 15.98 -3.57 -10.35
CA LEU A 438 15.83 -2.40 -9.51
C LEU A 438 17.13 -2.00 -8.79
N VAL A 439 17.92 -2.96 -8.31
CA VAL A 439 19.21 -2.69 -7.66
C VAL A 439 20.20 -2.15 -8.68
N ILE A 440 20.31 -2.76 -9.86
CA ILE A 440 21.18 -2.27 -10.93
C ILE A 440 20.77 -0.84 -11.33
N SER A 441 19.48 -0.60 -11.54
CA SER A 441 18.93 0.70 -11.89
C SER A 441 19.21 1.75 -10.81
N LEU A 442 19.07 1.39 -9.53
CA LEU A 442 19.35 2.27 -8.40
C LEU A 442 20.83 2.67 -8.35
N TYR A 443 21.74 1.72 -8.47
CA TYR A 443 23.19 2.02 -8.41
C TYR A 443 23.72 2.68 -9.69
N ARG A 444 23.02 2.56 -10.83
CA ARG A 444 23.31 3.29 -12.07
C ARG A 444 22.74 4.71 -12.08
N ASN A 445 21.78 5.02 -11.21
CA ASN A 445 21.17 6.34 -11.13
C ASN A 445 22.23 7.42 -10.88
N PRO A 446 22.26 8.53 -11.67
CA PRO A 446 23.26 9.60 -11.54
C PRO A 446 23.31 10.19 -10.13
N TYR A 447 22.16 10.26 -9.46
CA TYR A 447 22.08 10.78 -8.09
C TYR A 447 22.80 9.88 -7.07
N MET A 448 22.82 8.57 -7.27
CA MET A 448 23.56 7.65 -6.40
C MET A 448 25.06 7.69 -6.63
N ARG A 449 25.50 8.23 -7.79
CA ARG A 449 26.93 8.39 -8.15
C ARG A 449 27.50 9.75 -7.74
N LYS A 450 26.65 10.78 -7.55
CA LYS A 450 27.09 12.10 -7.06
C LYS A 450 27.90 11.95 -5.76
N GLY A 451 29.04 12.62 -5.67
CA GLY A 451 29.97 12.55 -4.52
C GLY A 451 30.95 11.38 -4.52
N LYS A 452 31.00 10.53 -5.57
CA LYS A 452 32.12 9.61 -5.80
C LYS A 452 33.20 10.19 -6.71
N THR A 453 32.91 11.30 -7.40
CA THR A 453 33.82 11.97 -8.36
C THR A 453 34.43 13.24 -7.80
N GLY A 454 34.43 13.42 -6.49
CA GLY A 454 35.10 14.51 -5.77
C GLY A 454 36.28 13.98 -4.97
N ASN A 455 37.35 13.63 -5.64
CA ASN A 455 38.78 13.72 -5.28
C ASN A 455 39.52 13.92 -6.57
#